data_ca6b2deb246990638e07891fedceaf0b
#
_entry.id   ca6b2deb246990638e07891fedceaf0b
#
_cell.length_a   1.000
_cell.length_b   1.000
_cell.length_c   1.000
_cell.angle_alpha   90.00
_cell.angle_beta   90.00
_cell.angle_gamma   90.00
#
_symmetry.space_group_name_H-M   'P 1'
#
loop_
_entity.id
_entity.type
_entity.pdbx_description
1 polymer ?
#
loop_
_entity_poly.entity_id
_entity_poly.type
_entity_poly.pdbx_seq_one_letter_code
_entity_poly.pdbx_strand_id
1 'polypeptide(L)'
;MKRTVFILIGMALCLVLAGKVQAQRCLPGMKGLRLTAGMTDGFHSANRRNELGYHFGLSMDSYTKGCSKWVFGAEYLQKYHPYKDMRLPVSQFTAEGGYYYNFLSDANKVFLCYVGGSAMAGYETVNWGESLLYDGARITDGDAFVYGGAVSLEIETYLTNRTVLLLHARERCLWGGGTGNFHFQFGVGLKFILD
;
A
#
# COMPACT_ATOMS: atom_id res chain seq x y z
N MET A 1 19.45 15.58 17.13
CA MET A 1 20.30 16.17 16.08
C MET A 1 20.84 15.15 15.07
N LYS A 2 21.45 14.02 15.45
CA LYS A 2 22.00 13.04 14.46
C LYS A 2 20.93 12.44 13.51
N ARG A 3 19.74 12.11 13.99
CA ARG A 3 18.66 11.55 13.16
C ARG A 3 18.12 12.52 12.10
N THR A 4 17.99 13.80 12.43
CA THR A 4 17.54 14.84 11.50
C THR A 4 18.56 15.10 10.38
N VAL A 5 19.85 15.00 10.70
CA VAL A 5 20.94 15.13 9.72
C VAL A 5 20.92 13.97 8.72
N PHE A 6 20.69 12.72 9.16
CA PHE A 6 20.58 11.56 8.26
C PHE A 6 19.37 11.67 7.32
N ILE A 7 18.24 12.19 7.79
CA ILE A 7 17.06 12.41 6.95
C ILE A 7 17.34 13.52 5.91
N LEU A 8 17.99 14.61 6.30
CA LEU A 8 18.37 15.68 5.39
C LEU A 8 19.42 15.24 4.36
N ILE A 9 20.39 14.44 4.75
CA ILE A 9 21.39 13.86 3.83
C ILE A 9 20.73 12.89 2.86
N GLY A 10 19.81 12.04 3.31
CA GLY A 10 19.03 11.15 2.45
C GLY A 10 18.18 11.91 1.43
N MET A 11 17.52 12.97 1.87
CA MET A 11 16.74 13.84 0.98
C MET A 11 17.62 14.61 -0.01
N ALA A 12 18.77 15.12 0.43
CA ALA A 12 19.75 15.79 -0.45
C ALA A 12 20.36 14.82 -1.46
N LEU A 13 20.64 13.58 -1.07
CA LEU A 13 21.18 12.55 -1.95
C LEU A 13 20.14 12.15 -3.03
N CYS A 14 18.86 12.09 -2.69
CA CYS A 14 17.77 11.87 -3.65
C CYS A 14 17.64 13.03 -4.66
N LEU A 15 17.88 14.28 -4.23
CA LEU A 15 17.85 15.46 -5.11
C LEU A 15 19.06 15.52 -6.07
N VAL A 16 20.23 15.08 -5.62
CA VAL A 16 21.46 15.07 -6.47
C VAL A 16 21.42 13.96 -7.51
N LEU A 17 20.77 12.82 -7.22
CA LEU A 17 20.61 11.72 -8.18
C LEU A 17 19.58 12.00 -9.28
N ALA A 18 18.80 13.08 -9.17
CA ALA A 18 17.83 13.53 -10.19
C ALA A 18 18.47 14.18 -11.43
N GLY A 19 19.77 13.96 -11.68
CA GLY A 19 20.52 14.51 -12.82
C GLY A 19 20.05 13.99 -14.18
N LYS A 20 19.51 14.90 -14.98
CA LYS A 20 19.39 14.92 -16.44
C LYS A 20 19.17 13.57 -17.15
N VAL A 21 17.99 13.04 -17.03
CA VAL A 21 17.55 12.00 -17.96
C VAL A 21 16.27 12.50 -18.65
N GLN A 22 16.42 12.95 -19.88
CA GLN A 22 15.31 13.25 -20.80
C GLN A 22 14.73 11.94 -21.35
N ALA A 23 14.24 11.07 -20.49
CA ALA A 23 13.43 9.94 -20.93
C ALA A 23 11.98 10.40 -21.03
N GLN A 24 11.28 9.93 -22.07
CA GLN A 24 9.85 10.09 -22.19
C GLN A 24 9.21 9.28 -21.04
N ARG A 25 8.71 9.99 -20.02
CA ARG A 25 8.08 9.40 -18.84
C ARG A 25 6.56 9.45 -18.97
N CYS A 26 5.88 8.49 -18.37
CA CYS A 26 4.41 8.44 -18.35
C CYS A 26 3.76 8.43 -19.73
N LEU A 27 4.32 7.71 -20.71
CA LEU A 27 3.68 7.56 -22.01
C LEU A 27 2.39 6.73 -21.88
N PRO A 28 1.32 7.10 -22.59
CA PRO A 28 0.13 6.27 -22.64
C PRO A 28 0.46 4.86 -23.14
N GLY A 29 0.00 3.85 -22.42
CA GLY A 29 0.28 2.43 -22.69
C GLY A 29 1.54 1.89 -22.00
N MET A 30 2.42 2.74 -21.48
CA MET A 30 3.57 2.30 -20.68
C MET A 30 3.07 1.53 -19.44
N LYS A 31 3.73 0.43 -19.12
CA LYS A 31 3.39 -0.43 -17.99
C LYS A 31 4.47 -0.37 -16.93
N GLY A 32 4.09 -0.61 -15.68
CA GLY A 32 5.04 -0.72 -14.57
C GLY A 32 4.63 -1.85 -13.63
N LEU A 33 5.60 -2.59 -13.14
CA LEU A 33 5.42 -3.57 -12.07
C LEU A 33 5.79 -2.90 -10.75
N ARG A 34 4.90 -2.96 -9.79
CA ARG A 34 5.02 -2.27 -8.51
C ARG A 34 5.02 -3.27 -7.36
N LEU A 35 5.99 -3.11 -6.46
CA LEU A 35 6.08 -3.80 -5.16
C LEU A 35 5.89 -2.75 -4.07
N THR A 36 5.00 -3.01 -3.14
CA THR A 36 4.73 -2.12 -2.01
C THR A 36 4.84 -2.86 -0.69
N ALA A 37 5.25 -2.16 0.35
CA ALA A 37 5.26 -2.66 1.72
C ALA A 37 4.97 -1.51 2.68
N GLY A 38 4.30 -1.79 3.78
CA GLY A 38 3.97 -0.75 4.74
C GLY A 38 3.29 -1.26 6.00
N MET A 39 2.81 -0.30 6.76
CA MET A 39 2.12 -0.52 8.02
C MET A 39 0.63 -0.20 7.87
N THR A 40 -0.19 -0.92 8.61
CA THR A 40 -1.64 -0.74 8.68
C THR A 40 -2.02 -0.36 10.10
N ASP A 41 -2.86 0.68 10.26
CA ASP A 41 -3.40 1.21 11.53
C ASP A 41 -2.36 1.69 12.55
N GLY A 42 -1.09 1.90 12.12
CA GLY A 42 0.03 2.27 12.99
C GLY A 42 -0.03 3.68 13.58
N PHE A 43 -0.84 4.59 13.03
CA PHE A 43 -0.88 6.00 13.43
C PHE A 43 -2.10 6.37 14.28
N HIS A 44 -3.11 5.53 14.36
CA HIS A 44 -4.42 5.95 14.88
C HIS A 44 -4.66 5.73 16.37
N SER A 45 -3.75 5.12 17.12
CA SER A 45 -3.96 4.95 18.56
C SER A 45 -2.67 4.81 19.36
N ALA A 46 -2.35 5.86 20.11
CA ALA A 46 -1.33 5.81 21.18
C ALA A 46 -1.65 4.74 22.25
N ASN A 47 -2.91 4.29 22.33
CA ASN A 47 -3.41 3.32 23.29
C ASN A 47 -3.54 1.88 22.76
N ARG A 48 -3.41 1.66 21.44
CA ARG A 48 -3.54 0.35 20.77
C ARG A 48 -2.22 -0.14 20.15
N ARG A 49 -1.13 0.00 20.86
CA ARG A 49 0.20 -0.49 20.41
C ARG A 49 0.26 -1.97 20.01
N ASN A 50 -0.78 -2.73 20.30
CA ASN A 50 -0.83 -4.18 20.05
C ASN A 50 -1.57 -4.59 18.76
N GLU A 51 -2.11 -3.64 17.98
CA GLU A 51 -2.87 -3.93 16.76
C GLU A 51 -2.15 -3.51 15.47
N LEU A 52 -0.84 -3.33 15.54
CA LEU A 52 -0.03 -3.02 14.36
C LEU A 52 -0.11 -4.15 13.34
N GLY A 53 -0.54 -3.82 12.13
CA GLY A 53 -0.48 -4.70 10.98
C GLY A 53 0.60 -4.27 9.99
N TYR A 54 0.95 -5.18 9.11
CA TYR A 54 1.78 -4.90 7.96
C TYR A 54 1.10 -5.40 6.68
N HIS A 55 1.46 -4.80 5.57
CA HIS A 55 0.96 -5.23 4.27
C HIS A 55 2.09 -5.29 3.24
N PHE A 56 1.91 -6.19 2.27
CA PHE A 56 2.74 -6.32 1.08
C PHE A 56 1.85 -6.38 -0.14
N GLY A 57 2.19 -5.61 -1.17
CA GLY A 57 1.42 -5.56 -2.40
C GLY A 57 2.28 -5.78 -3.63
N LEU A 58 1.68 -6.45 -4.61
CA LEU A 58 2.20 -6.60 -5.97
C LEU A 58 1.13 -6.11 -6.93
N SER A 59 1.48 -5.13 -7.77
CA SER A 59 0.52 -4.59 -8.74
C SER A 59 1.19 -4.18 -10.05
N MET A 60 0.37 -4.07 -11.08
CA MET A 60 0.76 -3.57 -12.39
C MET A 60 0.05 -2.25 -12.66
N ASP A 61 0.81 -1.27 -13.07
CA ASP A 61 0.33 0.04 -13.51
C ASP A 61 0.26 0.08 -15.03
N SER A 62 -0.74 0.76 -15.58
CA SER A 62 -0.84 1.09 -16.99
C SER A 62 -1.15 2.57 -17.15
N TYR A 63 -0.21 3.33 -17.70
CA TYR A 63 -0.35 4.77 -17.87
C TYR A 63 -1.33 5.12 -18.95
N THR A 64 -2.12 6.17 -18.70
CA THR A 64 -3.06 6.79 -19.64
C THR A 64 -2.59 8.19 -20.01
N LYS A 65 -3.41 8.91 -20.78
CA LYS A 65 -3.14 10.31 -21.10
C LYS A 65 -3.06 11.17 -19.83
N GLY A 66 -2.17 12.16 -19.83
CA GLY A 66 -1.99 13.06 -18.68
C GLY A 66 -1.29 12.45 -17.49
N CYS A 67 -0.47 11.40 -17.68
CA CYS A 67 0.24 10.68 -16.63
C CYS A 67 -0.65 9.98 -15.58
N SER A 68 -1.96 9.96 -15.77
CA SER A 68 -2.88 9.15 -14.96
C SER A 68 -2.68 7.66 -15.27
N LYS A 69 -3.16 6.77 -14.40
CA LYS A 69 -2.89 5.34 -14.55
C LYS A 69 -4.01 4.46 -14.01
N TRP A 70 -4.17 3.31 -14.62
CA TRP A 70 -4.89 2.18 -14.05
C TRP A 70 -3.92 1.33 -13.23
N VAL A 71 -4.39 0.81 -12.13
CA VAL A 71 -3.62 -0.06 -11.23
C VAL A 71 -4.43 -1.32 -10.98
N PHE A 72 -3.83 -2.49 -11.18
CA PHE A 72 -4.41 -3.78 -10.89
C PHE A 72 -3.40 -4.60 -10.09
N GLY A 73 -3.84 -5.21 -8.99
CA GLY A 73 -2.91 -5.94 -8.15
C GLY A 73 -3.55 -6.80 -7.10
N ALA A 74 -2.68 -7.37 -6.28
CA ALA A 74 -3.04 -8.13 -5.11
C ALA A 74 -2.23 -7.63 -3.91
N GLU A 75 -2.84 -7.70 -2.73
CA GLU A 75 -2.25 -7.28 -1.48
C GLU A 75 -2.47 -8.36 -0.42
N TYR A 76 -1.44 -8.63 0.34
CA TYR A 76 -1.47 -9.39 1.56
C TYR A 76 -1.35 -8.44 2.75
N LEU A 77 -2.28 -8.55 3.69
CA LEU A 77 -2.26 -7.79 4.93
C LEU A 77 -2.33 -8.77 6.10
N GLN A 78 -1.52 -8.52 7.13
CA GLN A 78 -1.57 -9.25 8.38
C GLN A 78 -1.68 -8.30 9.56
N LYS A 79 -2.64 -8.57 10.44
CA LYS A 79 -2.84 -7.91 11.73
C LYS A 79 -2.82 -8.92 12.86
N TYR A 80 -2.53 -8.43 14.06
CA TYR A 80 -2.55 -9.24 15.25
C TYR A 80 -3.57 -8.66 16.25
N HIS A 81 -4.51 -9.46 16.66
CA HIS A 81 -5.46 -9.10 17.71
C HIS A 81 -5.04 -9.73 19.04
N PRO A 82 -4.95 -8.95 20.12
CA PRO A 82 -4.64 -9.50 21.43
C PRO A 82 -5.84 -10.32 21.95
N TYR A 83 -5.57 -11.55 22.34
CA TYR A 83 -6.54 -12.41 23.02
C TYR A 83 -5.87 -13.04 24.24
N LYS A 84 -6.27 -12.60 25.46
CA LYS A 84 -5.61 -13.00 26.71
C LYS A 84 -4.09 -12.81 26.64
N ASP A 85 -3.32 -13.89 26.77
CA ASP A 85 -1.85 -13.88 26.74
C ASP A 85 -1.26 -14.17 25.34
N MET A 86 -2.10 -14.31 24.30
CA MET A 86 -1.65 -14.60 22.94
C MET A 86 -2.15 -13.56 21.92
N ARG A 87 -1.55 -13.61 20.73
CA ARG A 87 -1.93 -12.76 19.60
C ARG A 87 -2.51 -13.64 18.50
N LEU A 88 -3.76 -13.38 18.13
CA LEU A 88 -4.42 -14.06 17.02
C LEU A 88 -4.04 -13.36 15.70
N PRO A 89 -3.42 -14.07 14.76
CA PRO A 89 -3.15 -13.52 13.45
C PRO A 89 -4.44 -13.47 12.63
N VAL A 90 -4.70 -12.33 12.01
CA VAL A 90 -5.72 -12.15 10.99
C VAL A 90 -5.01 -11.79 9.70
N SER A 91 -5.21 -12.59 8.68
CA SER A 91 -4.61 -12.43 7.38
C SER A 91 -5.66 -12.13 6.33
N GLN A 92 -5.42 -11.12 5.49
CA GLN A 92 -6.30 -10.77 4.38
C GLN A 92 -5.53 -10.87 3.07
N PHE A 93 -6.14 -11.50 2.07
CA PHE A 93 -5.69 -11.55 0.69
C PHE A 93 -6.70 -10.80 -0.16
N THR A 94 -6.32 -9.68 -0.73
CA THR A 94 -7.22 -8.84 -1.52
C THR A 94 -6.66 -8.61 -2.91
N ALA A 95 -7.53 -8.69 -3.91
CA ALA A 95 -7.28 -8.18 -5.25
C ALA A 95 -7.84 -6.77 -5.36
N GLU A 96 -7.18 -5.90 -6.10
CA GLU A 96 -7.63 -4.54 -6.34
C GLU A 96 -7.57 -4.15 -7.81
N GLY A 97 -8.50 -3.26 -8.19
CA GLY A 97 -8.48 -2.57 -9.47
C GLY A 97 -8.90 -1.12 -9.26
N GLY A 98 -8.11 -0.17 -9.73
CA GLY A 98 -8.36 1.23 -9.45
C GLY A 98 -7.79 2.18 -10.50
N TYR A 99 -8.23 3.43 -10.42
CA TYR A 99 -7.76 4.52 -11.26
C TYR A 99 -7.12 5.61 -10.41
N TYR A 100 -5.94 6.05 -10.82
CA TYR A 100 -5.14 7.07 -10.14
C TYR A 100 -4.98 8.28 -11.07
N TYR A 101 -5.55 9.39 -10.64
CA TYR A 101 -5.49 10.66 -11.35
C TYR A 101 -4.23 11.43 -10.94
N ASN A 102 -3.43 11.86 -11.92
CA ASN A 102 -2.29 12.73 -11.67
C ASN A 102 -2.80 14.17 -11.53
N PHE A 103 -2.69 14.74 -10.34
CA PHE A 103 -3.12 16.11 -10.06
C PHE A 103 -1.96 17.10 -9.96
N LEU A 104 -0.73 16.60 -9.75
CA LEU A 104 0.47 17.41 -9.70
C LEU A 104 1.63 16.66 -10.32
N SER A 105 2.37 17.33 -11.21
CA SER A 105 3.60 16.80 -11.79
C SER A 105 4.60 17.94 -11.99
N ASP A 106 5.89 17.64 -11.79
CA ASP A 106 6.98 18.50 -12.18
C ASP A 106 7.12 18.59 -13.71
N ALA A 107 7.69 19.68 -14.22
CA ALA A 107 7.92 19.89 -15.65
C ALA A 107 8.74 18.76 -16.31
N ASN A 108 9.68 18.17 -15.58
CA ASN A 108 10.51 17.06 -16.02
C ASN A 108 9.87 15.68 -15.75
N LYS A 109 8.67 15.64 -15.14
CA LYS A 109 7.97 14.42 -14.73
C LYS A 109 8.84 13.49 -13.88
N VAL A 110 9.69 14.07 -13.03
CA VAL A 110 10.48 13.34 -12.03
C VAL A 110 9.65 13.06 -10.80
N PHE A 111 8.80 14.01 -10.44
CA PHE A 111 7.93 13.98 -9.28
C PHE A 111 6.48 14.06 -9.72
N LEU A 112 5.66 13.10 -9.27
CA LEU A 112 4.25 13.00 -9.63
C LEU A 112 3.43 12.69 -8.40
N CYS A 113 2.31 13.41 -8.23
CA CYS A 113 1.35 13.14 -7.17
C CYS A 113 0.02 12.65 -7.75
N TYR A 114 -0.54 11.65 -7.08
CA TYR A 114 -1.78 11.00 -7.49
C TYR A 114 -2.80 10.99 -6.37
N VAL A 115 -4.04 11.14 -6.75
CA VAL A 115 -5.20 10.73 -5.95
C VAL A 115 -5.87 9.58 -6.68
N GLY A 116 -6.18 8.50 -5.98
CA GLY A 116 -6.73 7.30 -6.59
C GLY A 116 -7.93 6.75 -5.82
N GLY A 117 -8.78 6.05 -6.56
CA GLY A 117 -9.85 5.23 -6.02
C GLY A 117 -9.75 3.82 -6.57
N SER A 118 -9.93 2.82 -5.73
CA SER A 118 -9.91 1.41 -6.13
C SER A 118 -11.07 0.64 -5.53
N ALA A 119 -11.54 -0.37 -6.26
CA ALA A 119 -12.40 -1.42 -5.76
C ALA A 119 -11.52 -2.61 -5.33
N MET A 120 -11.93 -3.26 -4.25
CA MET A 120 -11.20 -4.36 -3.65
C MET A 120 -12.13 -5.51 -3.33
N ALA A 121 -11.65 -6.74 -3.52
CA ALA A 121 -12.33 -7.96 -3.11
C ALA A 121 -11.30 -9.00 -2.69
N GLY A 122 -11.65 -9.82 -1.70
CA GLY A 122 -10.70 -10.79 -1.20
C GLY A 122 -11.25 -11.70 -0.13
N TYR A 123 -10.35 -12.27 0.61
CA TYR A 123 -10.63 -13.26 1.64
C TYR A 123 -9.85 -12.93 2.90
N GLU A 124 -10.54 -12.96 4.02
CA GLU A 124 -9.98 -12.81 5.36
C GLU A 124 -9.97 -14.17 6.05
N THR A 125 -8.87 -14.53 6.66
CA THR A 125 -8.74 -15.74 7.48
C THR A 125 -8.23 -15.38 8.88
N VAL A 126 -8.89 -15.91 9.89
CA VAL A 126 -8.53 -15.75 11.29
C VAL A 126 -7.85 -17.02 11.76
N ASN A 127 -6.67 -16.87 12.38
CA ASN A 127 -5.87 -17.99 12.91
C ASN A 127 -5.64 -19.12 11.88
N TRP A 128 -5.49 -18.75 10.59
CA TRP A 128 -5.29 -19.69 9.49
C TRP A 128 -6.36 -20.78 9.36
N GLY A 129 -7.61 -20.47 9.77
CA GLY A 129 -8.75 -21.39 9.72
C GLY A 129 -8.87 -22.31 10.93
N GLU A 130 -7.96 -22.23 11.91
CA GLU A 130 -8.07 -23.00 13.15
C GLU A 130 -9.09 -22.34 14.09
N SER A 131 -10.24 -22.96 14.25
CA SER A 131 -11.34 -22.45 15.07
C SER A 131 -11.21 -22.75 16.57
N LEU A 132 -10.36 -23.70 16.96
CA LEU A 132 -10.16 -24.10 18.35
C LEU A 132 -8.90 -23.45 18.91
N LEU A 133 -9.06 -22.69 19.99
CA LEU A 133 -7.95 -22.09 20.72
C LEU A 133 -7.42 -23.06 21.80
N TYR A 134 -6.20 -22.81 22.26
CA TYR A 134 -5.53 -23.65 23.28
C TYR A 134 -6.29 -23.77 24.62
N ASP A 135 -7.14 -22.80 24.93
CA ASP A 135 -7.98 -22.76 26.14
C ASP A 135 -9.37 -23.39 25.96
N GLY A 136 -9.61 -24.03 24.81
CA GLY A 136 -10.87 -24.66 24.45
C GLY A 136 -11.95 -23.70 23.93
N ALA A 137 -11.66 -22.41 23.84
CA ALA A 137 -12.57 -21.44 23.22
C ALA A 137 -12.61 -21.63 21.70
N ARG A 138 -13.78 -21.37 21.10
CA ARG A 138 -13.95 -21.40 19.64
C ARG A 138 -14.04 -19.99 19.07
N ILE A 139 -13.32 -19.77 17.97
CA ILE A 139 -13.48 -18.57 17.15
C ILE A 139 -14.79 -18.70 16.39
N THR A 140 -15.72 -17.77 16.64
CA THR A 140 -17.06 -17.77 16.02
C THR A 140 -17.03 -17.09 14.67
N ASP A 141 -16.24 -16.02 14.53
CA ASP A 141 -16.01 -15.29 13.27
C ASP A 141 -14.71 -15.80 12.64
N GLY A 142 -14.88 -16.83 11.81
CA GLY A 142 -13.80 -17.48 11.10
C GLY A 142 -13.47 -16.74 9.80
N ASP A 143 -13.29 -17.52 8.77
CA ASP A 143 -12.95 -17.04 7.44
C ASP A 143 -14.13 -16.32 6.78
N ALA A 144 -13.87 -15.20 6.12
CA ALA A 144 -14.90 -14.37 5.49
C ALA A 144 -14.45 -13.82 4.14
N PHE A 145 -15.41 -13.66 3.22
CA PHE A 145 -15.21 -12.91 1.99
C PHE A 145 -15.33 -11.42 2.30
N VAL A 146 -14.33 -10.64 1.90
CA VAL A 146 -14.28 -9.19 2.10
C VAL A 146 -14.35 -8.47 0.76
N TYR A 147 -15.08 -7.36 0.73
CA TYR A 147 -15.21 -6.50 -0.44
C TYR A 147 -15.33 -5.05 -0.04
N GLY A 148 -14.97 -4.16 -0.94
CA GLY A 148 -15.05 -2.73 -0.66
C GLY A 148 -14.23 -1.88 -1.60
N GLY A 149 -13.66 -0.82 -1.07
CA GLY A 149 -12.84 0.09 -1.84
C GLY A 149 -11.79 0.81 -1.01
N ALA A 150 -10.95 1.56 -1.69
CA ALA A 150 -9.95 2.38 -1.04
C ALA A 150 -9.81 3.73 -1.74
N VAL A 151 -9.47 4.75 -0.96
CA VAL A 151 -9.00 6.05 -1.45
C VAL A 151 -7.53 6.17 -1.12
N SER A 152 -6.72 6.55 -2.09
CA SER A 152 -5.26 6.58 -1.99
C SER A 152 -4.69 7.91 -2.40
N LEU A 153 -3.67 8.34 -1.68
CA LEU A 153 -2.73 9.39 -2.09
C LEU A 153 -1.38 8.73 -2.35
N GLU A 154 -0.76 9.05 -3.48
CA GLU A 154 0.51 8.45 -3.85
C GLU A 154 1.45 9.51 -4.42
N ILE A 155 2.71 9.38 -4.07
CA ILE A 155 3.81 10.19 -4.58
C ILE A 155 4.78 9.26 -5.28
N GLU A 156 5.09 9.56 -6.54
CA GLU A 156 6.10 8.87 -7.33
C GLU A 156 7.30 9.77 -7.57
N THR A 157 8.49 9.22 -7.36
CA THR A 157 9.75 9.88 -7.66
C THR A 157 10.62 8.98 -8.51
N TYR A 158 10.91 9.40 -9.75
CA TYR A 158 11.79 8.68 -10.65
C TYR A 158 13.24 8.75 -10.17
N LEU A 159 13.80 7.63 -9.71
CA LEU A 159 15.21 7.49 -9.37
C LEU A 159 16.05 7.31 -10.61
N THR A 160 15.54 6.52 -11.56
CA THR A 160 16.14 6.29 -12.88
C THR A 160 15.03 6.28 -13.94
N ASN A 161 15.36 6.02 -15.20
CA ASN A 161 14.35 5.89 -16.25
C ASN A 161 13.41 4.70 -16.05
N ARG A 162 13.87 3.67 -15.33
CA ARG A 162 13.13 2.42 -15.15
C ARG A 162 12.70 2.18 -13.71
N THR A 163 13.28 2.91 -12.76
CA THR A 163 13.02 2.69 -11.33
C THR A 163 12.39 3.92 -10.71
N VAL A 164 11.24 3.72 -10.07
CA VAL A 164 10.45 4.76 -9.42
C VAL A 164 10.28 4.40 -7.95
N LEU A 165 10.55 5.34 -7.07
CA LEU A 165 10.23 5.25 -5.65
C LEU A 165 8.79 5.71 -5.45
N LEU A 166 8.04 4.95 -4.65
CA LEU A 166 6.66 5.20 -4.29
C LEU A 166 6.54 5.49 -2.81
N LEU A 167 5.76 6.50 -2.47
CA LEU A 167 5.22 6.70 -1.13
C LEU A 167 3.70 6.71 -1.26
N HIS A 168 2.99 5.96 -0.43
CA HIS A 168 1.54 5.94 -0.48
C HIS A 168 0.92 6.01 0.90
N ALA A 169 -0.21 6.69 0.97
CA ALA A 169 -1.14 6.70 2.09
C ALA A 169 -2.51 6.32 1.55
N ARG A 170 -3.20 5.40 2.23
CA ARG A 170 -4.46 4.83 1.76
C ARG A 170 -5.41 4.63 2.93
N GLU A 171 -6.67 4.96 2.72
CA GLU A 171 -7.78 4.56 3.58
C GLU A 171 -8.60 3.49 2.87
N ARG A 172 -8.71 2.31 3.48
CA ARG A 172 -9.51 1.18 2.98
C ARG A 172 -10.82 1.10 3.75
N CYS A 173 -11.90 0.87 3.03
CA CYS A 173 -13.21 0.58 3.60
C CYS A 173 -13.67 -0.78 3.07
N LEU A 174 -13.61 -1.81 3.91
CA LEU A 174 -13.97 -3.18 3.56
C LEU A 174 -15.12 -3.66 4.44
N TRP A 175 -16.03 -4.39 3.82
CA TRP A 175 -17.16 -5.06 4.46
C TRP A 175 -17.04 -6.57 4.33
N GLY A 176 -17.68 -7.30 5.23
CA GLY A 176 -17.73 -8.76 5.24
C GLY A 176 -16.76 -9.44 6.18
N GLY A 177 -15.72 -8.77 6.65
CA GLY A 177 -14.75 -9.29 7.63
C GLY A 177 -15.13 -9.00 9.07
N GLY A 178 -14.44 -9.65 10.00
CA GLY A 178 -14.58 -9.48 11.46
C GLY A 178 -13.69 -8.38 12.06
N THR A 179 -12.75 -7.80 11.31
CA THR A 179 -11.66 -6.95 11.84
C THR A 179 -11.91 -5.45 11.78
N GLY A 180 -13.13 -5.02 11.52
CA GLY A 180 -13.50 -3.61 11.35
C GLY A 180 -13.45 -3.18 9.88
N ASN A 181 -14.16 -2.10 9.57
CA ASN A 181 -14.40 -1.70 8.18
C ASN A 181 -13.33 -0.74 7.63
N PHE A 182 -12.68 0.05 8.50
CA PHE A 182 -11.76 1.10 8.09
C PHE A 182 -10.33 0.77 8.51
N HIS A 183 -9.40 0.85 7.56
CA HIS A 183 -7.99 0.56 7.79
C HIS A 183 -7.13 1.58 7.07
N PHE A 184 -6.40 2.37 7.86
CA PHE A 184 -5.42 3.30 7.32
C PHE A 184 -4.09 2.59 7.07
N GLN A 185 -3.56 2.75 5.87
CA GLN A 185 -2.28 2.19 5.45
C GLN A 185 -1.32 3.30 5.06
N PHE A 186 -0.07 3.14 5.43
CA PHE A 186 1.04 3.96 4.97
C PHE A 186 2.21 3.07 4.59
N GLY A 187 2.81 3.32 3.43
CA GLY A 187 3.90 2.48 2.96
C GLY A 187 4.77 3.12 1.90
N VAL A 188 5.78 2.35 1.56
CA VAL A 188 6.74 2.65 0.50
C VAL A 188 6.70 1.56 -0.56
N GLY A 189 7.17 1.86 -1.74
CA GLY A 189 7.25 0.88 -2.81
C GLY A 189 8.33 1.22 -3.83
N LEU A 190 8.63 0.23 -4.64
CA LEU A 190 9.46 0.36 -5.82
C LEU A 190 8.65 -0.07 -7.04
N LYS A 191 8.72 0.72 -8.09
CA LYS A 191 8.12 0.40 -9.37
C LYS A 191 9.20 0.30 -10.43
N PHE A 192 9.09 -0.73 -11.24
CA PHE A 192 9.94 -0.97 -12.40
C PHE A 192 9.10 -0.77 -13.65
N ILE A 193 9.53 0.18 -14.49
CA ILE A 193 8.88 0.46 -15.78
C ILE A 193 9.26 -0.66 -16.76
N LEU A 194 8.23 -1.23 -17.33
CA LEU A 194 8.31 -2.26 -18.37
C LEU A 194 8.14 -1.56 -19.72
N ASP A 195 9.04 -1.83 -20.64
CA ASP A 195 8.98 -1.32 -22.02
C ASP A 195 7.96 -2.08 -22.84
#